data_84709df5f0e7744e083bc03909166cd7
#
_entry.id   84709df5f0e7744e083bc03909166cd7
#
_cell.length_a   1.000
_cell.length_b   1.000
_cell.length_c   1.000
_cell.angle_alpha   90.00
_cell.angle_beta   90.00
_cell.angle_gamma   90.00
#
_symmetry.space_group_name_H-M   'P 1'
#
loop_
_entity.id
_entity.type
_entity.pdbx_description
1 polymer ?
#
loop_
_entity_poly.entity_id
_entity_poly.type
_entity_poly.pdbx_seq_one_letter_code
_entity_poly.pdbx_strand_id
1 'polypeptide(L)'
;MSKLEKAPPLDKRMNAADMIAELRDGMTIGIGGWGPRRKPMALIREILRSDLKDLTIVSYGGADVGMLCAAGKVKKLVFAFVSLDAIPLEPWFRKAREAGQIEVLELDEGMFQWGLKAAAFGLPFLPTRVGLGTDLAELGGLKTVQSPYADGETLIAMPALKLDVALLHVNRSDWRGNVQLLGPDAYYDEWFAKAAGRCFVSCEELVDRMEDHYPDDARANAFERCFVTGVSEIPFGAHPTSMPPAYGWDMKALKAYTDAARDPGDWSAVADRFVGTDEASYLQSFGGKEAVAALPLPIF
;
A
#
# COMPACT_ATOMS: atom_id res chain seq x y z
N MET A 1 -25.87 35.81 -20.31
CA MET A 1 -25.43 34.69 -19.47
C MET A 1 -24.72 33.70 -20.37
N SER A 2 -23.38 33.69 -20.37
CA SER A 2 -22.58 32.72 -21.15
C SER A 2 -22.86 31.33 -20.58
N LYS A 3 -23.20 30.37 -21.44
CA LYS A 3 -23.21 28.95 -21.05
C LYS A 3 -21.79 28.60 -20.62
N LEU A 4 -21.59 28.36 -19.33
CA LEU A 4 -20.39 27.66 -18.84
C LEU A 4 -20.36 26.34 -19.59
N GLU A 5 -19.45 26.22 -20.55
CA GLU A 5 -19.13 24.92 -21.14
C GLU A 5 -18.72 24.00 -19.97
N LYS A 6 -19.49 22.95 -19.79
CA LYS A 6 -19.12 21.92 -18.81
C LYS A 6 -17.77 21.38 -19.24
N ALA A 7 -16.75 21.56 -18.41
CA ALA A 7 -15.49 20.86 -18.59
C ALA A 7 -15.79 19.37 -18.82
N PRO A 8 -15.09 18.71 -19.77
CA PRO A 8 -15.28 17.29 -19.98
C PRO A 8 -15.03 16.56 -18.65
N PRO A 9 -15.79 15.51 -18.38
CA PRO A 9 -15.57 14.71 -17.17
C PRO A 9 -14.10 14.24 -17.17
N LEU A 10 -13.42 14.42 -16.05
CA LEU A 10 -12.04 14.02 -15.89
C LEU A 10 -11.97 12.48 -15.92
N ASP A 11 -11.47 11.92 -17.02
CA ASP A 11 -11.20 10.50 -17.15
C ASP A 11 -9.90 10.18 -16.41
N LYS A 12 -9.99 9.30 -15.42
CA LYS A 12 -8.87 8.91 -14.56
C LYS A 12 -8.22 7.58 -14.96
N ARG A 13 -8.67 7.00 -16.07
CA ARG A 13 -8.05 5.75 -16.55
C ARG A 13 -6.59 6.01 -16.97
N MET A 14 -5.70 5.19 -16.43
CA MET A 14 -4.28 5.20 -16.71
C MET A 14 -3.77 3.76 -16.79
N ASN A 15 -2.70 3.50 -17.50
CA ASN A 15 -2.00 2.24 -17.33
C ASN A 15 -1.01 2.32 -16.14
N ALA A 16 -0.56 1.15 -15.66
CA ALA A 16 0.32 1.08 -14.49
C ALA A 16 1.67 1.78 -14.73
N ALA A 17 2.23 1.66 -15.93
CA ALA A 17 3.51 2.30 -16.28
C ALA A 17 3.41 3.82 -16.23
N ASP A 18 2.30 4.40 -16.75
CA ASP A 18 2.07 5.86 -16.68
C ASP A 18 1.91 6.33 -15.22
N MET A 19 1.25 5.53 -14.36
CA MET A 19 1.16 5.85 -12.93
C MET A 19 2.54 5.92 -12.28
N ILE A 20 3.40 4.94 -12.57
CA ILE A 20 4.75 4.88 -11.98
C ILE A 20 5.68 5.91 -12.60
N ALA A 21 5.49 6.31 -13.85
CA ALA A 21 6.24 7.41 -14.48
C ALA A 21 6.02 8.78 -13.80
N GLU A 22 4.92 8.94 -13.02
CA GLU A 22 4.69 10.14 -12.21
C GLU A 22 5.52 10.18 -10.91
N LEU A 23 6.15 9.08 -10.53
CA LEU A 23 6.99 8.97 -9.34
C LEU A 23 8.42 9.45 -9.65
N ARG A 24 9.13 9.85 -8.62
CA ARG A 24 10.53 10.31 -8.71
C ARG A 24 11.33 9.77 -7.53
N ASP A 25 12.62 9.71 -7.69
CA ASP A 25 13.55 9.39 -6.60
C ASP A 25 13.32 10.26 -5.37
N GLY A 26 13.42 9.66 -4.20
CA GLY A 26 13.26 10.32 -2.91
C GLY A 26 11.82 10.58 -2.47
N MET A 27 10.81 10.27 -3.29
CA MET A 27 9.40 10.43 -2.90
C MET A 27 9.01 9.54 -1.73
N THR A 28 8.04 10.03 -0.94
CA THR A 28 7.37 9.29 0.12
C THR A 28 6.13 8.61 -0.45
N ILE A 29 6.16 7.28 -0.48
CA ILE A 29 5.11 6.44 -1.08
C ILE A 29 4.40 5.66 0.00
N GLY A 30 3.09 5.90 0.13
CA GLY A 30 2.20 5.10 0.95
C GLY A 30 1.71 3.88 0.19
N ILE A 31 1.79 2.71 0.80
CA ILE A 31 1.33 1.44 0.21
C ILE A 31 0.20 0.89 1.06
N GLY A 32 -1.01 0.84 0.50
CA GLY A 32 -2.20 0.31 1.17
C GLY A 32 -2.16 -1.20 1.37
N GLY A 33 -3.26 -1.74 1.88
CA GLY A 33 -3.35 -3.13 2.30
C GLY A 33 -2.61 -3.38 3.63
N TRP A 34 -2.55 -4.65 4.06
CA TRP A 34 -2.09 -5.05 5.39
C TRP A 34 -1.32 -6.36 5.35
N GLY A 35 -0.01 -6.35 5.58
CA GLY A 35 0.81 -7.56 5.52
C GLY A 35 0.59 -8.31 4.20
N PRO A 36 0.14 -9.58 4.21
CA PRO A 36 -0.14 -10.34 3.00
C PRO A 36 -1.56 -10.16 2.46
N ARG A 37 -2.22 -9.03 2.71
CA ARG A 37 -3.61 -8.76 2.29
C ARG A 37 -3.71 -7.50 1.44
N ARG A 38 -4.32 -7.62 0.27
CA ARG A 38 -4.68 -6.54 -0.66
C ARG A 38 -3.55 -5.54 -0.95
N LYS A 39 -2.29 -6.01 -1.03
CA LYS A 39 -1.21 -5.15 -1.46
C LYS A 39 -1.32 -4.83 -2.95
N PRO A 40 -1.00 -3.61 -3.38
CA PRO A 40 -0.98 -3.24 -4.81
C PRO A 40 0.25 -3.83 -5.51
N MET A 41 0.40 -5.18 -5.49
CA MET A 41 1.64 -5.85 -5.89
C MET A 41 1.99 -5.63 -7.36
N ALA A 42 1.00 -5.46 -8.25
CA ALA A 42 1.26 -5.11 -9.64
C ALA A 42 1.94 -3.74 -9.77
N LEU A 43 1.50 -2.73 -9.01
CA LEU A 43 2.16 -1.42 -8.98
C LEU A 43 3.54 -1.49 -8.31
N ILE A 44 3.72 -2.36 -7.32
CA ILE A 44 5.04 -2.62 -6.72
C ILE A 44 5.98 -3.24 -7.75
N ARG A 45 5.51 -4.19 -8.57
CA ARG A 45 6.31 -4.77 -9.66
C ARG A 45 6.70 -3.72 -10.71
N GLU A 46 5.82 -2.77 -11.03
CA GLU A 46 6.20 -1.65 -11.90
C GLU A 46 7.31 -0.78 -11.30
N ILE A 47 7.28 -0.50 -9.99
CA ILE A 47 8.40 0.17 -9.31
C ILE A 47 9.68 -0.67 -9.40
N LEU A 48 9.58 -1.98 -9.23
CA LEU A 48 10.74 -2.89 -9.31
C LEU A 48 11.37 -2.91 -10.72
N ARG A 49 10.56 -2.77 -11.78
CA ARG A 49 11.01 -2.69 -13.19
C ARG A 49 11.58 -1.31 -13.55
N SER A 50 11.25 -0.26 -12.81
CA SER A 50 11.71 1.10 -13.06
C SER A 50 13.11 1.37 -12.51
N ASP A 51 13.70 2.52 -12.86
CA ASP A 51 14.98 3.00 -12.32
C ASP A 51 14.84 3.78 -11.00
N LEU A 52 13.64 3.86 -10.43
CA LEU A 52 13.35 4.55 -9.17
C LEU A 52 14.22 4.03 -8.02
N LYS A 53 14.68 4.94 -7.18
CA LYS A 53 15.53 4.67 -6.01
C LYS A 53 15.33 5.68 -4.89
N ASP A 54 15.97 5.43 -3.77
CA ASP A 54 15.98 6.33 -2.60
C ASP A 54 14.58 6.61 -2.05
N LEU A 55 13.62 5.71 -2.23
CA LEU A 55 12.24 5.90 -1.83
C LEU A 55 12.06 5.84 -0.31
N THR A 56 11.17 6.69 0.21
CA THR A 56 10.61 6.54 1.56
C THR A 56 9.31 5.76 1.44
N ILE A 57 9.25 4.57 2.03
CA ILE A 57 8.06 3.71 2.01
C ILE A 57 7.33 3.85 3.34
N VAL A 58 6.01 4.03 3.28
CA VAL A 58 5.09 4.07 4.43
C VAL A 58 4.08 2.95 4.25
N SER A 59 4.17 1.88 5.05
CA SER A 59 3.38 0.68 4.82
C SER A 59 3.13 -0.13 6.10
N TYR A 60 1.97 -0.77 6.19
CA TYR A 60 1.78 -2.00 6.96
C TYR A 60 2.36 -3.15 6.14
N GLY A 61 3.67 -3.34 6.28
CA GLY A 61 4.48 -4.05 5.32
C GLY A 61 4.26 -5.56 5.27
N GLY A 62 4.49 -6.10 4.10
CA GLY A 62 4.55 -7.51 3.78
C GLY A 62 5.60 -7.75 2.69
N ALA A 63 5.27 -8.58 1.70
CA ALA A 63 6.16 -8.85 0.56
C ALA A 63 6.46 -7.60 -0.29
N ASP A 64 5.57 -6.61 -0.29
CA ASP A 64 5.80 -5.29 -0.91
C ASP A 64 7.09 -4.64 -0.39
N VAL A 65 7.21 -4.52 0.92
CA VAL A 65 8.39 -3.94 1.58
C VAL A 65 9.63 -4.80 1.35
N GLY A 66 9.51 -6.12 1.52
CA GLY A 66 10.64 -7.02 1.36
C GLY A 66 11.22 -6.99 -0.06
N MET A 67 10.38 -7.04 -1.09
CA MET A 67 10.82 -6.97 -2.50
C MET A 67 11.49 -5.63 -2.82
N LEU A 68 10.93 -4.51 -2.35
CA LEU A 68 11.52 -3.19 -2.55
C LEU A 68 12.88 -3.05 -1.83
N CYS A 69 13.01 -3.62 -0.62
CA CYS A 69 14.29 -3.66 0.09
C CYS A 69 15.32 -4.52 -0.64
N ALA A 70 14.93 -5.74 -1.07
CA ALA A 70 15.82 -6.65 -1.79
C ALA A 70 16.35 -6.06 -3.10
N ALA A 71 15.51 -5.27 -3.78
CA ALA A 71 15.88 -4.58 -5.02
C ALA A 71 16.62 -3.23 -4.80
N GLY A 72 16.92 -2.85 -3.56
CA GLY A 72 17.65 -1.61 -3.24
C GLY A 72 16.88 -0.33 -3.56
N LYS A 73 15.53 -0.37 -3.59
CA LYS A 73 14.69 0.80 -3.91
C LYS A 73 14.43 1.70 -2.70
N VAL A 74 14.59 1.17 -1.48
CA VAL A 74 14.20 1.83 -0.23
C VAL A 74 15.39 2.52 0.41
N LYS A 75 15.25 3.82 0.67
CA LYS A 75 16.16 4.58 1.54
C LYS A 75 15.67 4.58 2.98
N LYS A 76 14.35 4.79 3.17
CA LYS A 76 13.73 4.87 4.48
C LYS A 76 12.41 4.10 4.50
N LEU A 77 12.15 3.38 5.58
CA LEU A 77 10.89 2.71 5.84
C LEU A 77 10.24 3.29 7.10
N VAL A 78 8.96 3.66 6.99
CA VAL A 78 8.06 3.97 8.11
C VAL A 78 7.03 2.87 8.19
N PHE A 79 6.96 2.17 9.30
CA PHE A 79 6.13 0.98 9.44
C PHE A 79 5.66 0.78 10.88
N ALA A 80 4.56 0.05 11.03
CA ALA A 80 4.12 -0.47 12.33
C ALA A 80 4.51 -1.94 12.50
N PHE A 81 4.50 -2.68 11.40
CA PHE A 81 5.04 -4.03 11.30
C PHE A 81 5.44 -4.34 9.86
N VAL A 82 6.26 -5.38 9.68
CA VAL A 82 6.52 -6.04 8.40
C VAL A 82 6.35 -7.54 8.60
N SER A 83 5.26 -8.11 8.09
CA SER A 83 4.85 -9.48 8.38
C SER A 83 4.17 -10.15 7.18
N LEU A 84 4.33 -11.47 7.10
CA LEU A 84 3.60 -12.33 6.18
C LEU A 84 2.59 -13.22 6.93
N ASP A 85 2.21 -12.82 8.14
CA ASP A 85 1.30 -13.52 9.07
C ASP A 85 1.74 -14.95 9.38
N ALA A 86 1.27 -15.93 8.59
CA ALA A 86 1.57 -17.34 8.79
C ALA A 86 3.07 -17.71 8.59
N ILE A 87 3.83 -16.85 7.93
CA ILE A 87 5.29 -16.95 7.82
C ILE A 87 5.89 -15.86 8.69
N PRO A 88 6.43 -16.19 9.88
CA PRO A 88 6.98 -15.20 10.79
C PRO A 88 8.20 -14.52 10.15
N LEU A 89 8.23 -13.21 10.27
CA LEU A 89 9.24 -12.30 9.78
C LEU A 89 9.37 -12.28 8.24
N GLU A 90 9.39 -11.10 7.71
CA GLU A 90 9.72 -10.87 6.31
C GLU A 90 11.26 -10.83 6.16
N PRO A 91 11.89 -11.80 5.46
CA PRO A 91 13.34 -12.01 5.59
C PRO A 91 14.17 -10.99 4.79
N TRP A 92 13.68 -10.44 3.69
CA TRP A 92 14.45 -9.48 2.89
C TRP A 92 14.50 -8.11 3.57
N PHE A 93 13.39 -7.66 4.15
CA PHE A 93 13.37 -6.47 5.00
C PHE A 93 14.31 -6.64 6.20
N ARG A 94 14.23 -7.79 6.87
CA ARG A 94 15.08 -8.08 8.02
C ARG A 94 16.56 -7.98 7.66
N LYS A 95 16.98 -8.59 6.54
CA LYS A 95 18.36 -8.50 6.05
C LYS A 95 18.79 -7.06 5.78
N ALA A 96 17.95 -6.29 5.07
CA ALA A 96 18.25 -4.89 4.76
C ALA A 96 18.40 -4.05 6.03
N ARG A 97 17.53 -4.27 7.04
CA ARG A 97 17.59 -3.59 8.34
C ARG A 97 18.84 -3.96 9.12
N GLU A 98 19.13 -5.26 9.28
CA GLU A 98 20.29 -5.77 10.02
C GLU A 98 21.62 -5.34 9.38
N ALA A 99 21.66 -5.23 8.05
CA ALA A 99 22.82 -4.73 7.30
C ALA A 99 22.95 -3.19 7.30
N GLY A 100 22.01 -2.46 7.90
CA GLY A 100 22.01 -0.99 7.91
C GLY A 100 21.83 -0.34 6.53
N GLN A 101 21.22 -1.05 5.59
CA GLN A 101 21.01 -0.56 4.22
C GLN A 101 19.86 0.42 4.10
N ILE A 102 18.96 0.46 5.08
CA ILE A 102 17.79 1.33 5.12
C ILE A 102 17.68 2.05 6.45
N GLU A 103 17.19 3.28 6.43
CA GLU A 103 16.72 3.99 7.61
C GLU A 103 15.33 3.46 8.00
N VAL A 104 15.07 3.39 9.30
CA VAL A 104 13.75 2.94 9.80
C VAL A 104 13.13 3.93 10.78
N LEU A 105 11.82 4.08 10.69
CA LEU A 105 10.97 4.67 11.72
C LEU A 105 9.90 3.64 12.07
N GLU A 106 10.12 2.95 13.18
CA GLU A 106 9.17 1.97 13.72
C GLU A 106 8.17 2.68 14.61
N LEU A 107 6.90 2.39 14.40
CA LEU A 107 5.77 2.97 15.12
C LEU A 107 4.88 1.83 15.61
N ASP A 108 4.02 2.13 16.59
CA ASP A 108 2.85 1.29 16.88
C ASP A 108 1.77 1.54 15.81
N GLU A 109 0.87 0.57 15.60
CA GLU A 109 -0.20 0.68 14.62
C GLU A 109 -1.10 1.88 14.85
N GLY A 110 -1.42 2.18 16.11
CA GLY A 110 -2.21 3.36 16.46
C GLY A 110 -1.45 4.65 16.17
N MET A 111 -0.16 4.73 16.46
CA MET A 111 0.68 5.88 16.10
C MET A 111 0.73 6.07 14.58
N PHE A 112 0.93 5.00 13.83
CA PHE A 112 0.96 5.03 12.37
C PHE A 112 -0.36 5.57 11.79
N GLN A 113 -1.52 5.07 12.28
CA GLN A 113 -2.83 5.58 11.89
C GLN A 113 -3.00 7.06 12.22
N TRP A 114 -2.57 7.50 13.42
CA TRP A 114 -2.66 8.90 13.83
C TRP A 114 -1.84 9.80 12.94
N GLY A 115 -0.66 9.36 12.53
CA GLY A 115 0.16 10.08 11.57
C GLY A 115 -0.49 10.25 10.20
N LEU A 116 -1.10 9.19 9.65
CA LEU A 116 -1.87 9.25 8.39
C LEU A 116 -3.10 10.17 8.54
N LYS A 117 -3.86 10.05 9.64
CA LYS A 117 -5.01 10.91 9.91
C LYS A 117 -4.61 12.38 10.06
N ALA A 118 -3.51 12.67 10.75
CA ALA A 118 -2.99 14.03 10.85
C ALA A 118 -2.73 14.63 9.46
N ALA A 119 -2.07 13.87 8.58
CA ALA A 119 -1.83 14.29 7.20
C ALA A 119 -3.13 14.48 6.43
N ALA A 120 -4.06 13.52 6.51
CA ALA A 120 -5.36 13.57 5.84
C ALA A 120 -6.22 14.78 6.24
N PHE A 121 -6.12 15.21 7.48
CA PHE A 121 -6.82 16.39 8.01
C PHE A 121 -6.05 17.72 7.79
N GLY A 122 -4.87 17.67 7.18
CA GLY A 122 -4.03 18.86 7.02
C GLY A 122 -3.46 19.41 8.33
N LEU A 123 -3.38 18.58 9.38
CA LEU A 123 -2.84 18.93 10.69
C LEU A 123 -1.33 18.63 10.74
N PRO A 124 -0.55 19.42 11.48
CA PRO A 124 0.88 19.14 11.64
C PRO A 124 1.16 17.90 12.49
N PHE A 125 0.30 17.59 13.43
CA PHE A 125 0.33 16.40 14.30
C PHE A 125 -1.04 16.14 14.91
N LEU A 126 -1.22 14.94 15.47
CA LEU A 126 -2.35 14.59 16.34
C LEU A 126 -1.84 14.09 17.68
N PRO A 127 -2.45 14.51 18.82
CA PRO A 127 -2.09 14.01 20.14
C PRO A 127 -2.62 12.59 20.35
N THR A 128 -1.81 11.73 20.98
CA THR A 128 -2.20 10.34 21.29
C THR A 128 -1.53 9.84 22.57
N ARG A 129 -2.22 8.91 23.25
CA ARG A 129 -1.64 8.15 24.37
C ARG A 129 -0.79 6.97 23.86
N VAL A 130 -1.04 6.51 22.66
CA VAL A 130 -0.37 5.35 22.09
C VAL A 130 1.12 5.60 21.98
N GLY A 131 1.91 4.66 22.47
CA GLY A 131 3.36 4.76 22.52
C GLY A 131 3.94 5.41 23.77
N LEU A 132 3.13 6.01 24.66
CA LEU A 132 3.62 6.51 25.96
C LEU A 132 4.20 5.36 26.80
N GLY A 133 5.38 5.60 27.36
CA GLY A 133 6.06 4.60 28.19
C GLY A 133 6.70 3.45 27.40
N THR A 134 6.83 3.60 26.09
CA THR A 134 7.56 2.67 25.23
C THR A 134 8.80 3.33 24.62
N ASP A 135 9.78 2.51 24.23
CA ASP A 135 10.98 2.99 23.56
C ASP A 135 10.71 3.57 22.16
N LEU A 136 9.56 3.25 21.54
CA LEU A 136 9.21 3.73 20.21
C LEU A 136 9.15 5.25 20.12
N ALA A 137 8.62 5.91 21.16
CA ALA A 137 8.54 7.36 21.20
C ALA A 137 9.93 8.01 21.27
N GLU A 138 10.84 7.44 22.04
CA GLU A 138 12.22 7.92 22.22
C GLU A 138 13.05 7.63 20.97
N LEU A 139 13.08 6.38 20.50
CA LEU A 139 13.81 5.95 19.31
C LEU A 139 13.34 6.69 18.04
N GLY A 140 12.03 6.96 17.93
CA GLY A 140 11.45 7.75 16.85
C GLY A 140 11.68 9.26 16.97
N GLY A 141 12.28 9.75 18.08
CA GLY A 141 12.48 11.16 18.34
C GLY A 141 11.18 11.96 18.46
N LEU A 142 10.09 11.29 18.85
CA LEU A 142 8.76 11.90 18.95
C LEU A 142 8.69 12.87 20.13
N LYS A 143 7.94 13.95 19.96
CA LYS A 143 7.75 14.98 20.97
C LYS A 143 6.45 14.76 21.72
N THR A 144 6.36 15.34 22.91
CA THR A 144 5.13 15.34 23.72
C THR A 144 4.47 16.70 23.73
N VAL A 145 3.18 16.71 24.02
CA VAL A 145 2.38 17.93 24.22
C VAL A 145 1.52 17.74 25.49
N GLN A 146 1.30 18.82 26.21
CA GLN A 146 0.38 18.82 27.37
C GLN A 146 -1.04 19.12 26.90
N SER A 147 -2.01 18.38 27.41
CA SER A 147 -3.42 18.71 27.23
C SER A 147 -3.69 20.11 27.82
N PRO A 148 -4.38 21.01 27.07
CA PRO A 148 -4.74 22.34 27.58
C PRO A 148 -5.95 22.30 28.54
N TYR A 149 -6.54 21.15 28.76
CA TYR A 149 -7.71 20.94 29.63
C TYR A 149 -7.30 20.59 31.06
N ALA A 150 -8.27 20.48 31.94
CA ALA A 150 -8.06 20.31 33.40
C ALA A 150 -7.30 19.03 33.77
N ASP A 151 -7.27 18.02 32.86
CA ASP A 151 -6.53 16.79 33.07
C ASP A 151 -5.01 16.98 32.99
N GLY A 152 -4.53 18.03 32.27
CA GLY A 152 -3.10 18.33 32.14
C GLY A 152 -2.28 17.17 31.60
N GLU A 153 -2.89 16.21 30.91
CA GLU A 153 -2.28 14.96 30.48
C GLU A 153 -1.14 15.17 29.48
N THR A 154 -0.06 14.42 29.65
CA THR A 154 1.02 14.37 28.67
C THR A 154 0.67 13.39 27.55
N LEU A 155 0.73 13.83 26.31
CA LEU A 155 0.42 13.05 25.12
C LEU A 155 1.59 13.09 24.14
N ILE A 156 1.75 12.06 23.33
CA ILE A 156 2.66 12.10 22.16
C ILE A 156 2.04 13.00 21.10
N ALA A 157 2.82 13.95 20.58
CA ALA A 157 2.47 14.74 19.41
C ALA A 157 2.89 13.97 18.15
N MET A 158 2.05 13.00 17.73
CA MET A 158 2.36 12.17 16.55
C MET A 158 2.37 13.02 15.28
N PRO A 159 3.52 13.18 14.60
CA PRO A 159 3.61 14.03 13.42
C PRO A 159 2.83 13.45 12.24
N ALA A 160 2.38 14.35 11.35
CA ALA A 160 1.68 13.97 10.13
C ALA A 160 2.61 13.15 9.21
N LEU A 161 2.15 11.97 8.80
CA LEU A 161 2.78 11.14 7.78
C LEU A 161 2.28 11.57 6.40
N LYS A 162 2.85 12.64 5.86
CA LYS A 162 2.51 13.15 4.53
C LYS A 162 3.10 12.27 3.45
N LEU A 163 2.30 11.93 2.47
CA LEU A 163 2.66 11.08 1.33
C LEU A 163 2.69 11.92 0.05
N ASP A 164 3.71 11.74 -0.78
CA ASP A 164 3.69 12.28 -2.13
C ASP A 164 2.70 11.49 -2.99
N VAL A 165 2.73 10.16 -2.86
CA VAL A 165 1.88 9.22 -3.60
C VAL A 165 1.36 8.15 -2.67
N ALA A 166 0.08 7.75 -2.85
CA ALA A 166 -0.47 6.51 -2.31
C ALA A 166 -0.72 5.52 -3.46
N LEU A 167 -0.37 4.25 -3.24
CA LEU A 167 -0.64 3.13 -4.13
C LEU A 167 -1.60 2.17 -3.43
N LEU A 168 -2.74 1.90 -4.06
CA LEU A 168 -3.79 1.06 -3.51
C LEU A 168 -4.22 -0.01 -4.52
N HIS A 169 -4.79 -1.10 -4.02
CA HIS A 169 -5.46 -2.11 -4.84
C HIS A 169 -6.85 -2.41 -4.29
N VAL A 170 -7.87 -2.34 -5.14
CA VAL A 170 -9.28 -2.45 -4.76
C VAL A 170 -10.01 -3.50 -5.61
N ASN A 171 -11.19 -3.93 -5.18
CA ASN A 171 -11.99 -4.89 -5.95
C ASN A 171 -12.55 -4.27 -7.24
N ARG A 172 -13.12 -3.07 -7.14
CA ARG A 172 -13.78 -2.40 -8.27
C ARG A 172 -13.45 -0.93 -8.32
N SER A 173 -13.39 -0.39 -9.53
CA SER A 173 -13.33 1.05 -9.77
C SER A 173 -14.14 1.42 -11.01
N ASP A 174 -14.49 2.71 -11.16
CA ASP A 174 -14.95 3.27 -12.42
C ASP A 174 -13.98 4.35 -12.93
N TRP A 175 -14.17 4.77 -14.19
CA TRP A 175 -13.31 5.78 -14.82
C TRP A 175 -13.26 7.12 -14.06
N ARG A 176 -14.23 7.40 -13.20
CA ARG A 176 -14.29 8.61 -12.37
C ARG A 176 -13.48 8.49 -11.09
N GLY A 177 -13.01 7.28 -10.75
CA GLY A 177 -12.29 6.98 -9.53
C GLY A 177 -13.18 6.69 -8.32
N ASN A 178 -14.42 6.27 -8.51
CA ASN A 178 -15.19 5.61 -7.47
C ASN A 178 -14.55 4.25 -7.20
N VAL A 179 -14.34 3.88 -5.94
CA VAL A 179 -13.61 2.67 -5.54
C VAL A 179 -14.40 1.88 -4.51
N GLN A 180 -14.45 0.56 -4.70
CA GLN A 180 -15.16 -0.35 -3.80
C GLN A 180 -14.25 -1.46 -3.30
N LEU A 181 -14.39 -1.75 -2.01
CA LEU A 181 -13.77 -2.88 -1.32
C LEU A 181 -14.89 -3.86 -0.97
N LEU A 182 -14.74 -5.11 -1.39
CA LEU A 182 -15.74 -6.17 -1.16
C LEU A 182 -15.32 -7.14 -0.06
N GLY A 183 -14.07 -7.07 0.36
CA GLY A 183 -13.57 -7.84 1.49
C GLY A 183 -14.02 -7.26 2.84
N PRO A 184 -13.81 -8.00 3.94
CA PRO A 184 -14.28 -7.59 5.27
C PRO A 184 -13.56 -6.35 5.82
N ASP A 185 -12.33 -6.06 5.37
CA ASP A 185 -11.49 -5.03 5.93
C ASP A 185 -11.01 -4.02 4.89
N ALA A 186 -11.05 -2.75 5.26
CA ALA A 186 -10.56 -1.64 4.43
C ALA A 186 -9.05 -1.35 4.61
N TYR A 187 -8.41 -1.89 5.65
CA TYR A 187 -6.98 -1.77 5.97
C TYR A 187 -6.43 -0.34 5.91
N TYR A 188 -7.24 0.65 6.31
CA TYR A 188 -6.88 2.07 6.35
C TYR A 188 -6.59 2.72 4.99
N ASP A 189 -6.95 2.12 3.87
CA ASP A 189 -6.72 2.65 2.52
C ASP A 189 -7.25 4.07 2.34
N GLU A 190 -8.39 4.40 2.99
CA GLU A 190 -8.95 5.75 3.04
C GLU A 190 -7.92 6.78 3.54
N TRP A 191 -7.19 6.45 4.61
CA TRP A 191 -6.22 7.38 5.20
C TRP A 191 -4.96 7.51 4.34
N PHE A 192 -4.53 6.43 3.68
CA PHE A 192 -3.46 6.52 2.68
C PHE A 192 -3.86 7.44 1.53
N ALA A 193 -5.06 7.27 0.97
CA ALA A 193 -5.55 8.09 -0.12
C ALA A 193 -5.64 9.57 0.26
N LYS A 194 -6.17 9.88 1.46
CA LYS A 194 -6.38 11.24 1.96
C LYS A 194 -5.09 11.92 2.45
N ALA A 195 -4.08 11.15 2.87
CA ALA A 195 -2.79 11.68 3.30
C ALA A 195 -1.84 12.00 2.14
N ALA A 196 -2.17 11.58 0.91
CA ALA A 196 -1.32 11.68 -0.25
C ALA A 196 -1.64 12.88 -1.13
N GLY A 197 -0.61 13.44 -1.76
CA GLY A 197 -0.76 14.45 -2.81
C GLY A 197 -1.39 13.87 -4.09
N ARG A 198 -1.12 12.57 -4.37
CA ARG A 198 -1.72 11.79 -5.47
C ARG A 198 -2.03 10.38 -4.98
N CYS A 199 -3.13 9.81 -5.47
CA CYS A 199 -3.49 8.43 -5.17
C CYS A 199 -3.74 7.67 -6.47
N PHE A 200 -2.96 6.62 -6.70
CA PHE A 200 -3.13 5.70 -7.82
C PHE A 200 -3.73 4.38 -7.34
N VAL A 201 -4.74 3.94 -8.03
CA VAL A 201 -5.51 2.75 -7.67
C VAL A 201 -5.46 1.74 -8.80
N SER A 202 -4.99 0.54 -8.52
CA SER A 202 -5.25 -0.62 -9.37
C SER A 202 -6.50 -1.35 -8.88
N CYS A 203 -7.25 -2.00 -9.76
CA CYS A 203 -8.45 -2.73 -9.40
C CYS A 203 -8.55 -4.06 -10.14
N GLU A 204 -9.30 -5.00 -9.55
CA GLU A 204 -9.62 -6.27 -10.20
C GLU A 204 -10.56 -6.07 -11.39
N GLU A 205 -11.50 -5.11 -11.27
CA GLU A 205 -12.51 -4.82 -12.27
C GLU A 205 -12.70 -3.31 -12.43
N LEU A 206 -12.62 -2.84 -13.67
CA LEU A 206 -12.88 -1.45 -14.04
C LEU A 206 -14.16 -1.37 -14.87
N VAL A 207 -15.20 -0.74 -14.32
CA VAL A 207 -16.48 -0.54 -15.01
C VAL A 207 -16.63 0.88 -15.53
N ASP A 208 -17.52 1.09 -16.47
CA ASP A 208 -17.79 2.45 -16.98
C ASP A 208 -18.41 3.31 -15.88
N ARG A 209 -19.44 2.82 -15.20
CA ARG A 209 -20.09 3.54 -14.11
C ARG A 209 -20.63 2.56 -13.09
N MET A 210 -20.32 2.79 -11.81
CA MET A 210 -20.81 1.94 -10.72
C MET A 210 -22.34 1.82 -10.71
N GLU A 211 -23.03 2.91 -10.98
CA GLU A 211 -24.50 2.97 -10.95
C GLU A 211 -25.15 2.07 -12.01
N ASP A 212 -24.47 1.84 -13.13
CA ASP A 212 -25.01 1.06 -14.24
C ASP A 212 -24.72 -0.45 -14.06
N HIS A 213 -23.57 -0.79 -13.45
CA HIS A 213 -23.15 -2.18 -13.24
C HIS A 213 -23.57 -2.74 -11.87
N TYR A 214 -23.55 -1.90 -10.83
CA TYR A 214 -23.80 -2.29 -9.45
C TYR A 214 -24.75 -1.29 -8.78
N PRO A 215 -26.02 -1.15 -9.25
CA PRO A 215 -26.94 -0.13 -8.78
C PRO A 215 -27.24 -0.21 -7.29
N ASP A 216 -27.28 -1.40 -6.72
CA ASP A 216 -27.53 -1.64 -5.30
C ASP A 216 -26.33 -1.21 -4.43
N ASP A 217 -25.11 -1.34 -4.95
CA ASP A 217 -23.85 -1.05 -4.25
C ASP A 217 -23.25 0.31 -4.66
N ALA A 218 -23.86 1.05 -5.58
CA ALA A 218 -23.25 2.26 -6.17
C ALA A 218 -22.83 3.33 -5.16
N ARG A 219 -23.39 3.29 -3.94
CA ARG A 219 -23.08 4.22 -2.85
C ARG A 219 -22.06 3.67 -1.86
N ALA A 220 -21.63 2.42 -2.01
CA ALA A 220 -20.68 1.74 -1.11
C ALA A 220 -19.22 2.04 -1.49
N ASN A 221 -18.89 3.30 -1.78
CA ASN A 221 -17.52 3.71 -2.04
C ASN A 221 -16.68 3.64 -0.76
N ALA A 222 -15.46 3.13 -0.87
CA ALA A 222 -14.54 3.03 0.26
C ALA A 222 -14.09 4.41 0.76
N PHE A 223 -13.93 5.37 -0.17
CA PHE A 223 -13.62 6.78 0.11
C PHE A 223 -13.98 7.65 -1.10
N GLU A 224 -13.87 8.96 -0.94
CA GLU A 224 -14.32 9.92 -1.95
C GLU A 224 -13.37 9.94 -3.17
N ARG A 225 -13.94 9.83 -4.35
CA ARG A 225 -13.22 9.82 -5.63
C ARG A 225 -12.34 11.05 -5.91
N CYS A 226 -12.56 12.16 -5.21
CA CYS A 226 -11.72 13.35 -5.38
C CYS A 226 -10.27 13.12 -4.94
N PHE A 227 -10.01 12.14 -4.09
CA PHE A 227 -8.66 11.75 -3.67
C PHE A 227 -7.96 10.84 -4.67
N VAL A 228 -8.69 10.19 -5.58
CA VAL A 228 -8.11 9.30 -6.60
C VAL A 228 -7.61 10.13 -7.78
N THR A 229 -6.34 9.96 -8.13
CA THR A 229 -5.70 10.62 -9.27
C THR A 229 -5.81 9.79 -10.54
N GLY A 230 -5.58 8.49 -10.46
CA GLY A 230 -5.62 7.57 -11.59
C GLY A 230 -6.09 6.18 -11.18
N VAL A 231 -6.75 5.49 -12.12
CA VAL A 231 -7.23 4.10 -11.97
C VAL A 231 -6.75 3.22 -13.10
N SER A 232 -6.38 1.97 -12.79
CA SER A 232 -5.94 0.96 -13.76
C SER A 232 -6.58 -0.39 -13.46
N GLU A 233 -7.13 -1.04 -14.47
CA GLU A 233 -7.59 -2.42 -14.34
C GLU A 233 -6.39 -3.36 -14.42
N ILE A 234 -6.15 -4.07 -13.35
CA ILE A 234 -5.07 -5.07 -13.26
C ILE A 234 -5.60 -6.27 -12.47
N PRO A 235 -6.35 -7.16 -13.13
CA PRO A 235 -6.86 -8.37 -12.49
C PRO A 235 -5.71 -9.20 -11.89
N PHE A 236 -5.94 -9.73 -10.70
CA PHE A 236 -4.92 -10.44 -9.90
C PHE A 236 -3.76 -9.55 -9.45
N GLY A 237 -3.95 -8.24 -9.44
CA GLY A 237 -2.90 -7.26 -9.13
C GLY A 237 -2.42 -7.29 -7.68
N ALA A 238 -3.15 -7.92 -6.75
CA ALA A 238 -2.68 -8.13 -5.39
C ALA A 238 -1.85 -9.40 -5.19
N HIS A 239 -1.88 -10.38 -6.14
CA HIS A 239 -1.11 -11.62 -6.00
C HIS A 239 0.40 -11.35 -5.79
N PRO A 240 1.08 -12.01 -4.83
CA PRO A 240 0.70 -13.22 -4.08
C PRO A 240 -0.09 -12.97 -2.78
N THR A 241 -0.47 -11.73 -2.49
CA THR A 241 -1.34 -11.40 -1.35
C THR A 241 -2.80 -11.70 -1.67
N SER A 242 -3.65 -11.81 -0.65
CA SER A 242 -5.07 -12.12 -0.85
C SER A 242 -5.86 -10.93 -1.36
N MET A 243 -6.95 -11.20 -2.10
CA MET A 243 -7.92 -10.21 -2.58
C MET A 243 -9.36 -10.75 -2.43
N PRO A 244 -9.88 -10.89 -1.20
CA PRO A 244 -11.25 -11.35 -1.00
C PRO A 244 -12.27 -10.42 -1.66
N PRO A 245 -13.37 -10.94 -2.25
CA PRO A 245 -13.70 -12.36 -2.38
C PRO A 245 -13.12 -13.05 -3.63
N ALA A 246 -12.21 -12.39 -4.39
CA ALA A 246 -11.72 -12.89 -5.66
C ALA A 246 -10.77 -14.10 -5.51
N TYR A 247 -9.77 -14.02 -4.62
CA TYR A 247 -8.79 -15.09 -4.38
C TYR A 247 -8.10 -14.92 -3.02
N GLY A 248 -7.52 -16.00 -2.53
CA GLY A 248 -6.77 -16.05 -1.27
C GLY A 248 -5.27 -15.81 -1.43
N TRP A 249 -4.51 -16.09 -0.37
CA TRP A 249 -3.04 -15.99 -0.38
C TRP A 249 -2.43 -17.13 -1.21
N ASP A 250 -1.43 -16.83 -2.01
CA ASP A 250 -0.55 -17.87 -2.54
C ASP A 250 0.55 -18.19 -1.52
N MET A 251 0.21 -19.03 -0.55
CA MET A 251 1.17 -19.47 0.49
C MET A 251 2.36 -20.20 -0.10
N LYS A 252 2.21 -20.89 -1.25
CA LYS A 252 3.30 -21.57 -1.93
C LYS A 252 4.28 -20.57 -2.55
N ALA A 253 3.75 -19.52 -3.19
CA ALA A 253 4.56 -18.42 -3.71
C ALA A 253 5.27 -17.67 -2.57
N LEU A 254 4.54 -17.28 -1.52
CA LEU A 254 5.12 -16.58 -0.37
C LEU A 254 6.20 -17.41 0.32
N LYS A 255 6.00 -18.73 0.44
CA LYS A 255 7.02 -19.62 0.99
C LYS A 255 8.25 -19.69 0.09
N ALA A 256 8.09 -19.84 -1.23
CA ALA A 256 9.20 -19.85 -2.16
C ALA A 256 9.98 -18.53 -2.14
N TYR A 257 9.27 -17.40 -2.04
CA TYR A 257 9.85 -16.08 -1.87
C TYR A 257 10.69 -15.95 -0.58
N THR A 258 10.18 -16.43 0.55
CA THR A 258 10.92 -16.40 1.82
C THR A 258 12.08 -17.39 1.87
N ASP A 259 11.91 -18.58 1.27
CA ASP A 259 12.98 -19.59 1.19
C ASP A 259 14.17 -19.09 0.36
N ALA A 260 13.92 -18.27 -0.68
CA ALA A 260 14.97 -17.66 -1.50
C ALA A 260 15.83 -16.64 -0.73
N ALA A 261 15.34 -16.12 0.37
CA ALA A 261 16.11 -15.23 1.25
C ALA A 261 17.06 -15.97 2.21
N ARG A 262 17.03 -17.30 2.25
CA ARG A 262 17.94 -18.08 3.12
C ARG A 262 19.38 -17.91 2.68
N ASP A 263 20.28 -18.06 3.62
CA ASP A 263 21.69 -17.74 3.49
C ASP A 263 22.37 -18.38 2.24
N PRO A 264 23.14 -17.61 1.46
CA PRO A 264 23.36 -16.15 1.56
C PRO A 264 22.18 -15.29 1.06
N GLY A 265 21.18 -15.90 0.42
CA GLY A 265 20.02 -15.26 -0.22
C GLY A 265 20.44 -14.36 -1.40
N ASP A 266 19.90 -14.65 -2.56
CA ASP A 266 20.17 -13.91 -3.78
C ASP A 266 18.85 -13.48 -4.42
N TRP A 267 18.55 -12.18 -4.32
CA TRP A 267 17.36 -11.61 -4.93
C TRP A 267 17.37 -11.77 -6.45
N SER A 268 18.52 -11.63 -7.10
CA SER A 268 18.62 -11.73 -8.56
C SER A 268 18.17 -13.11 -9.08
N ALA A 269 18.40 -14.15 -8.31
CA ALA A 269 18.00 -15.53 -8.65
C ALA A 269 16.49 -15.75 -8.69
N VAL A 270 15.70 -14.88 -8.05
CA VAL A 270 14.24 -14.99 -7.95
C VAL A 270 13.50 -13.80 -8.53
N ALA A 271 14.20 -12.70 -8.80
CA ALA A 271 13.61 -11.46 -9.28
C ALA A 271 12.78 -11.69 -10.56
N ASP A 272 13.30 -12.43 -11.52
CA ASP A 272 12.60 -12.71 -12.79
C ASP A 272 11.24 -13.36 -12.56
N ARG A 273 11.17 -14.27 -11.60
CA ARG A 273 9.92 -14.96 -11.27
C ARG A 273 8.91 -14.06 -10.54
N PHE A 274 9.38 -13.24 -9.59
CA PHE A 274 8.51 -12.43 -8.72
C PHE A 274 8.21 -11.04 -9.27
N VAL A 275 8.98 -10.60 -10.25
CA VAL A 275 8.76 -9.32 -10.93
C VAL A 275 8.15 -9.53 -12.31
N GLY A 276 8.71 -10.45 -13.12
CA GLY A 276 8.34 -10.65 -14.52
C GLY A 276 8.71 -9.45 -15.39
N THR A 277 8.57 -9.60 -16.69
CA THR A 277 8.71 -8.48 -17.65
C THR A 277 7.43 -7.62 -17.71
N ASP A 278 6.30 -8.25 -17.45
CA ASP A 278 4.97 -7.66 -17.36
C ASP A 278 4.06 -8.52 -16.47
N GLU A 279 2.81 -8.09 -16.25
CA GLU A 279 1.87 -8.81 -15.38
C GLU A 279 1.43 -10.16 -15.98
N ALA A 280 1.41 -10.31 -17.31
CA ALA A 280 1.05 -11.57 -17.95
C ALA A 280 2.14 -12.62 -17.74
N SER A 281 3.42 -12.25 -17.96
CA SER A 281 4.57 -13.13 -17.72
C SER A 281 4.69 -13.50 -16.23
N TYR A 282 4.45 -12.53 -15.34
CA TYR A 282 4.40 -12.77 -13.91
C TYR A 282 3.35 -13.84 -13.55
N LEU A 283 2.09 -13.65 -13.95
CA LEU A 283 1.03 -14.61 -13.64
C LEU A 283 1.32 -15.99 -14.24
N GLN A 284 1.89 -16.05 -15.42
CA GLN A 284 2.28 -17.32 -16.07
C GLN A 284 3.29 -18.11 -15.22
N SER A 285 4.21 -17.42 -14.50
CA SER A 285 5.18 -18.04 -13.59
C SER A 285 4.52 -18.70 -12.37
N PHE A 286 3.24 -18.40 -12.11
CA PHE A 286 2.44 -18.96 -11.02
C PHE A 286 1.26 -19.83 -11.49
N GLY A 287 1.29 -20.28 -12.75
CA GLY A 287 0.28 -21.19 -13.31
C GLY A 287 -0.87 -20.48 -14.02
N GLY A 288 -0.77 -19.17 -14.25
CA GLY A 288 -1.76 -18.39 -14.97
C GLY A 288 -2.93 -17.92 -14.10
N LYS A 289 -3.86 -17.22 -14.74
CA LYS A 289 -5.02 -16.61 -14.07
C LYS A 289 -5.92 -17.63 -13.36
N GLU A 290 -6.12 -18.78 -13.98
CA GLU A 290 -6.97 -19.84 -13.44
C GLU A 290 -6.41 -20.42 -12.14
N ALA A 291 -5.09 -20.57 -12.05
CA ALA A 291 -4.43 -21.05 -10.83
C ALA A 291 -4.54 -20.04 -9.69
N VAL A 292 -4.39 -18.74 -9.98
CA VAL A 292 -4.53 -17.69 -8.96
C VAL A 292 -6.00 -17.57 -8.51
N ALA A 293 -6.96 -17.61 -9.44
CA ALA A 293 -8.38 -17.57 -9.12
C ALA A 293 -8.84 -18.76 -8.25
N ALA A 294 -8.15 -19.89 -8.33
CA ALA A 294 -8.46 -21.08 -7.54
C ALA A 294 -7.84 -21.07 -6.12
N LEU A 295 -7.08 -20.03 -5.75
CA LEU A 295 -6.50 -19.95 -4.41
C LEU A 295 -7.59 -19.85 -3.34
N PRO A 296 -7.52 -20.70 -2.29
CA PRO A 296 -8.56 -20.73 -1.27
C PRO A 296 -8.59 -19.42 -0.49
N LEU A 297 -9.81 -18.92 -0.27
CA LEU A 297 -10.00 -17.74 0.56
C LEU A 297 -9.59 -18.04 2.01
N PRO A 298 -9.03 -17.05 2.72
CA PRO A 298 -8.79 -17.17 4.15
C PRO A 298 -10.12 -17.34 4.89
N ILE A 299 -10.11 -18.14 5.94
CA ILE A 299 -11.24 -18.28 6.86
C ILE A 299 -11.10 -17.16 7.88
N PHE A 300 -12.08 -16.26 7.92
CA PHE A 300 -12.14 -15.14 8.85
C PHE A 300 -12.97 -15.49 10.08
#